data_8b541552f0a0d0063e97e7e8375444c1
#
_entry.id   8b541552f0a0d0063e97e7e8375444c1
#
_cell.length_a   1.000
_cell.length_b   1.000
_cell.length_c   1.000
_cell.angle_alpha   90.00
_cell.angle_beta   90.00
_cell.angle_gamma   90.00
#
_symmetry.space_group_name_H-M   'P 1'
#
loop_
_entity.id
_entity.type
_entity.pdbx_description
1 polymer ?
#
loop_
_entity_poly.entity_id
_entity_poly.type
_entity_poly.pdbx_seq_one_letter_code
_entity_poly.pdbx_strand_id
1 'polypeptide(L)'
;MLLTLIRDTFTPSETLGKLYIDRKFFCDTIEPPVVPNAQHPKGCIPLGWYKLQLSVSPKFGRLLPLLYLVPGFQGIRIHAGNNRDHTSGCILVGELYHRHGVPGTTCCGGESGGIGRFNERGAVSLCDPIVERGVPTLCHSKLTEQALVDKLKNETNQHEELYINITDTDRYPVERAILDGMSNLADCK
;
A
#
# COMPACT_ATOMS: atom_id res chain seq x y z
N MET A 1 -6.11 15.83 -3.29
CA MET A 1 -4.96 14.93 -3.03
C MET A 1 -4.98 13.76 -4.02
N LEU A 2 -3.83 13.42 -4.56
CA LEU A 2 -3.66 12.30 -5.48
C LEU A 2 -2.76 11.22 -4.87
N LEU A 3 -3.27 10.01 -4.78
CA LEU A 3 -2.47 8.82 -4.49
C LEU A 3 -2.02 8.17 -5.81
N THR A 4 -0.77 7.69 -5.85
CA THR A 4 -0.26 6.92 -7.00
C THR A 4 0.37 5.64 -6.48
N LEU A 5 -0.17 4.49 -6.86
CA LEU A 5 0.41 3.18 -6.62
C LEU A 5 1.15 2.74 -7.87
N ILE A 6 2.46 2.59 -7.77
CA ILE A 6 3.31 2.09 -8.86
C ILE A 6 3.71 0.67 -8.52
N ARG A 7 3.26 -0.30 -9.30
CA ARG A 7 3.68 -1.70 -9.22
C ARG A 7 5.02 -1.87 -9.91
N ASP A 8 6.01 -2.40 -9.23
CA ASP A 8 7.38 -2.51 -9.74
C ASP A 8 7.93 -3.96 -9.73
N THR A 9 7.31 -4.86 -8.97
CA THR A 9 7.77 -6.24 -8.86
C THR A 9 6.60 -7.21 -8.97
N PHE A 10 6.70 -8.15 -9.90
CA PHE A 10 5.67 -9.13 -10.19
C PHE A 10 6.23 -10.53 -9.97
N THR A 11 5.62 -11.27 -9.06
CA THR A 11 5.98 -12.68 -8.78
C THR A 11 4.77 -13.58 -9.01
N PRO A 12 4.95 -14.92 -9.06
CA PRO A 12 3.80 -15.82 -9.15
C PRO A 12 2.86 -15.79 -7.93
N SER A 13 3.32 -15.29 -6.79
CA SER A 13 2.58 -15.28 -5.52
C SER A 13 2.01 -13.92 -5.14
N GLU A 14 2.69 -12.81 -5.49
CA GLU A 14 2.29 -11.47 -5.14
C GLU A 14 2.77 -10.41 -6.12
N THR A 15 2.20 -9.22 -6.01
CA THR A 15 2.63 -8.00 -6.68
C THR A 15 3.10 -7.00 -5.62
N LEU A 16 4.33 -6.51 -5.78
CA LEU A 16 4.88 -5.46 -4.91
C LEU A 16 4.84 -4.12 -5.63
N GLY A 17 4.73 -3.06 -4.84
CA GLY A 17 4.71 -1.71 -5.37
C GLY A 17 5.00 -0.66 -4.33
N LYS A 18 4.92 0.58 -4.74
CA LYS A 18 5.16 1.76 -3.92
C LYS A 18 3.98 2.72 -4.00
N LEU A 19 3.50 3.15 -2.86
CA LEU A 19 2.45 4.16 -2.75
C LEU A 19 3.08 5.54 -2.57
N TYR A 20 2.64 6.47 -3.38
CA TYR A 20 3.01 7.87 -3.33
C TYR A 20 1.77 8.72 -3.02
N ILE A 21 1.95 9.80 -2.27
CA ILE A 21 0.93 10.82 -2.02
C ILE A 21 1.49 12.15 -2.52
N ASP A 22 0.79 12.77 -3.47
CA ASP A 22 1.22 14.02 -4.12
C ASP A 22 2.69 13.96 -4.57
N ARG A 23 3.05 12.84 -5.26
CA ARG A 23 4.39 12.52 -5.79
C ARG A 23 5.48 12.25 -4.74
N LYS A 24 5.15 12.24 -3.44
CA LYS A 24 6.09 11.87 -2.38
C LYS A 24 5.89 10.42 -1.98
N PHE A 25 6.98 9.66 -1.92
CA PHE A 25 6.94 8.28 -1.43
C PHE A 25 6.30 8.25 -0.04
N PHE A 26 5.37 7.33 0.14
CA PHE A 26 4.67 7.17 1.41
C PHE A 26 4.97 5.81 2.05
N CYS A 27 4.80 4.70 1.31
CA CYS A 27 5.06 3.35 1.83
C CYS A 27 5.17 2.32 0.71
N ASP A 28 5.60 1.12 1.06
CA ASP A 28 5.54 -0.05 0.18
C ASP A 28 4.16 -0.72 0.25
N THR A 29 3.85 -1.52 -0.77
CA THR A 29 2.58 -2.24 -0.88
C THR A 29 2.78 -3.70 -1.27
N ILE A 30 1.85 -4.55 -0.81
CA ILE A 30 1.69 -5.92 -1.28
C ILE A 30 0.25 -6.12 -1.74
N GLU A 31 0.08 -6.73 -2.90
CA GLU A 31 -1.19 -7.13 -3.49
C GLU A 31 -1.12 -8.60 -3.94
N PRO A 32 -2.25 -9.27 -4.21
CA PRO A 32 -2.23 -10.56 -4.90
C PRO A 32 -1.48 -10.50 -6.24
N PRO A 33 -1.06 -11.64 -6.82
CA PRO A 33 -0.36 -11.65 -8.09
C PRO A 33 -1.23 -11.14 -9.25
N VAL A 34 -0.60 -10.69 -10.32
CA VAL A 34 -1.29 -10.44 -11.59
C VAL A 34 -1.77 -11.77 -12.15
N VAL A 35 -3.06 -11.93 -12.36
CA VAL A 35 -3.65 -13.11 -12.98
C VAL A 35 -4.15 -12.72 -14.36
N PRO A 36 -3.68 -13.36 -15.45
CA PRO A 36 -4.24 -13.13 -16.79
C PRO A 36 -5.74 -13.44 -16.79
N ASN A 37 -6.53 -12.56 -17.39
CA ASN A 37 -8.00 -12.66 -17.44
C ASN A 37 -8.63 -12.66 -16.04
N ALA A 38 -8.26 -11.69 -15.22
CA ALA A 38 -8.62 -11.53 -13.82
C ALA A 38 -10.03 -12.04 -13.51
N GLN A 39 -10.19 -13.36 -13.37
CA GLN A 39 -11.36 -13.94 -12.77
C GLN A 39 -11.18 -13.80 -11.27
N HIS A 40 -11.87 -12.80 -10.75
CA HIS A 40 -12.12 -12.63 -9.34
C HIS A 40 -12.28 -13.98 -8.60
N PRO A 41 -11.71 -14.19 -7.41
CA PRO A 41 -11.09 -13.23 -6.47
C PRO A 41 -9.58 -13.45 -6.22
N LYS A 42 -8.81 -13.89 -7.19
CA LYS A 42 -7.47 -14.45 -6.93
C LYS A 42 -6.30 -13.54 -7.33
N GLY A 43 -6.56 -12.41 -7.98
CA GLY A 43 -5.52 -11.52 -8.48
C GLY A 43 -5.56 -10.11 -7.89
N CYS A 44 -4.57 -9.29 -8.23
CA CYS A 44 -4.61 -7.86 -7.97
C CYS A 44 -5.66 -7.16 -8.85
N ILE A 45 -6.12 -6.00 -8.41
CA ILE A 45 -7.11 -5.22 -9.16
C ILE A 45 -6.50 -4.65 -10.46
N PRO A 46 -7.31 -4.32 -11.48
CA PRO A 46 -6.83 -3.74 -12.73
C PRO A 46 -6.08 -2.42 -12.52
N LEU A 47 -5.18 -2.09 -13.46
CA LEU A 47 -4.59 -0.76 -13.55
C LEU A 47 -5.66 0.26 -13.89
N GLY A 48 -5.53 1.49 -13.37
CA GLY A 48 -6.47 2.56 -13.67
C GLY A 48 -6.66 3.57 -12.55
N TRP A 49 -7.61 4.47 -12.77
CA TRP A 49 -7.99 5.52 -11.84
C TRP A 49 -9.22 5.11 -11.04
N TYR A 50 -9.15 5.23 -9.73
CA TYR A 50 -10.24 4.91 -8.83
C TYR A 50 -10.51 6.06 -7.86
N LYS A 51 -11.79 6.38 -7.68
CA LYS A 51 -12.21 7.28 -6.62
C LYS A 51 -12.04 6.58 -5.27
N LEU A 52 -11.47 7.30 -4.29
CA LEU A 52 -11.33 6.85 -2.92
C LEU A 52 -12.38 7.48 -2.02
N GLN A 53 -12.87 6.73 -1.06
CA GLN A 53 -13.69 7.25 0.03
C GLN A 53 -13.30 6.59 1.35
N LEU A 54 -13.21 7.36 2.41
CA LEU A 54 -13.11 6.81 3.75
C LEU A 54 -14.48 6.30 4.20
N SER A 55 -14.55 5.03 4.56
CA SER A 55 -15.79 4.42 5.09
C SER A 55 -15.47 3.32 6.09
N VAL A 56 -16.40 3.10 7.03
CA VAL A 56 -16.24 2.01 8.00
C VAL A 56 -16.27 0.67 7.27
N SER A 57 -15.26 -0.13 7.47
CA SER A 57 -15.19 -1.49 6.92
C SER A 57 -16.06 -2.44 7.74
N PRO A 58 -17.04 -3.14 7.16
CA PRO A 58 -17.80 -4.15 7.90
C PRO A 58 -16.92 -5.28 8.46
N LYS A 59 -15.87 -5.67 7.70
CA LYS A 59 -14.94 -6.73 8.10
C LYS A 59 -14.02 -6.33 9.25
N PHE A 60 -13.52 -5.09 9.23
CA PHE A 60 -12.50 -4.64 10.18
C PHE A 60 -13.03 -3.74 11.30
N GLY A 61 -14.29 -3.31 11.23
CA GLY A 61 -14.95 -2.46 12.24
C GLY A 61 -14.34 -1.06 12.39
N ARG A 62 -13.53 -0.60 11.42
CA ARG A 62 -12.83 0.67 11.47
C ARG A 62 -12.84 1.39 10.12
N LEU A 63 -12.53 2.69 10.17
CA LEU A 63 -12.48 3.55 8.98
C LEU A 63 -11.28 3.19 8.13
N LEU A 64 -11.52 2.88 6.85
CA LEU A 64 -10.48 2.51 5.87
C LEU A 64 -10.79 3.13 4.51
N PRO A 65 -9.76 3.42 3.68
CA PRO A 65 -9.96 3.84 2.30
C PRO A 65 -10.62 2.72 1.49
N LEU A 66 -11.72 3.04 0.82
CA LEU A 66 -12.47 2.18 -0.10
C LEU A 66 -12.27 2.69 -1.52
N LEU A 67 -11.90 1.80 -2.45
CA LEU A 67 -11.84 2.08 -3.88
C LEU A 67 -13.22 1.81 -4.51
N TYR A 68 -13.71 2.81 -5.25
CA TYR A 68 -15.01 2.72 -5.92
C TYR A 68 -14.92 2.13 -7.32
N LEU A 69 -15.95 1.35 -7.68
CA LEU A 69 -16.18 0.85 -9.04
C LEU A 69 -14.98 0.09 -9.63
N VAL A 70 -14.29 -0.70 -8.81
CA VAL A 70 -13.19 -1.55 -9.29
C VAL A 70 -13.76 -2.69 -10.14
N PRO A 71 -13.42 -2.79 -11.44
CA PRO A 71 -13.98 -3.80 -12.33
C PRO A 71 -13.71 -5.23 -11.82
N GLY A 72 -14.76 -6.03 -11.68
CA GLY A 72 -14.66 -7.42 -11.21
C GLY A 72 -14.44 -7.60 -9.71
N PHE A 73 -14.39 -6.52 -8.91
CA PHE A 73 -14.13 -6.57 -7.48
C PHE A 73 -15.15 -5.77 -6.69
N GLN A 74 -15.39 -6.19 -5.44
CA GLN A 74 -16.24 -5.48 -4.50
C GLN A 74 -15.52 -5.26 -3.17
N GLY A 75 -15.68 -4.08 -2.59
CA GLY A 75 -15.17 -3.76 -1.27
C GLY A 75 -13.65 -3.70 -1.16
N ILE A 76 -12.96 -3.37 -2.24
CA ILE A 76 -11.50 -3.20 -2.26
C ILE A 76 -11.10 -2.04 -1.37
N ARG A 77 -10.18 -2.31 -0.45
CA ARG A 77 -9.69 -1.34 0.52
C ARG A 77 -8.17 -1.33 0.58
N ILE A 78 -7.65 -0.24 1.12
CA ILE A 78 -6.26 -0.16 1.55
C ILE A 78 -6.26 -0.43 3.05
N HIS A 79 -5.50 -1.44 3.50
CA HIS A 79 -5.49 -1.82 4.90
C HIS A 79 -4.17 -2.46 5.35
N ALA A 80 -4.02 -2.66 6.65
CA ALA A 80 -2.87 -3.33 7.23
C ALA A 80 -2.88 -4.84 6.94
N GLY A 81 -1.69 -5.37 6.70
CA GLY A 81 -1.40 -6.78 6.54
C GLY A 81 0.08 -6.98 6.30
N ASN A 82 0.63 -8.12 6.65
CA ASN A 82 2.06 -8.34 6.62
C ASN A 82 2.53 -9.06 5.35
N ASN A 83 1.72 -9.96 4.82
CA ASN A 83 2.03 -10.74 3.63
C ASN A 83 0.79 -10.97 2.77
N ARG A 84 0.99 -11.61 1.64
CA ARG A 84 -0.02 -11.95 0.65
C ARG A 84 -1.26 -12.64 1.22
N ASP A 85 -1.12 -13.45 2.26
CA ASP A 85 -2.24 -14.25 2.83
C ASP A 85 -3.25 -13.39 3.59
N HIS A 86 -2.89 -12.15 3.91
CA HIS A 86 -3.78 -11.20 4.56
C HIS A 86 -4.71 -10.45 3.61
N THR A 87 -4.63 -10.72 2.30
CA THR A 87 -5.48 -10.07 1.29
C THR A 87 -6.00 -11.05 0.24
N SER A 88 -7.18 -10.75 -0.30
CA SER A 88 -7.79 -11.43 -1.43
C SER A 88 -8.14 -10.47 -2.58
N GLY A 89 -7.46 -9.33 -2.68
CA GLY A 89 -7.68 -8.29 -3.68
C GLY A 89 -7.42 -6.88 -3.16
N CYS A 90 -7.44 -6.69 -1.83
CA CYS A 90 -7.12 -5.42 -1.20
C CYS A 90 -5.62 -5.10 -1.27
N ILE A 91 -5.29 -3.82 -1.14
CA ILE A 91 -3.93 -3.30 -1.14
C ILE A 91 -3.42 -3.28 0.31
N LEU A 92 -2.35 -3.99 0.60
CA LEU A 92 -1.68 -3.94 1.88
C LEU A 92 -0.60 -2.86 1.88
N VAL A 93 -0.46 -2.15 3.00
CA VAL A 93 0.51 -1.05 3.17
C VAL A 93 1.43 -1.30 4.36
N GLY A 94 2.69 -0.86 4.24
CA GLY A 94 3.72 -1.00 5.26
C GLY A 94 5.09 -0.65 4.73
N GLU A 95 6.12 -1.08 5.42
CA GLU A 95 7.52 -0.99 5.00
C GLU A 95 7.98 -2.39 4.56
N LEU A 96 8.44 -2.54 3.32
CA LEU A 96 8.90 -3.83 2.82
C LEU A 96 10.18 -4.24 3.55
N TYR A 97 10.13 -5.42 4.20
CA TYR A 97 11.29 -6.00 4.84
C TYR A 97 12.27 -6.52 3.78
N HIS A 98 13.32 -5.75 3.54
CA HIS A 98 14.46 -6.20 2.76
C HIS A 98 15.44 -6.93 3.67
N ARG A 99 15.53 -8.25 3.49
CA ARG A 99 16.60 -9.01 4.10
C ARG A 99 17.90 -8.69 3.36
N HIS A 100 18.47 -7.51 3.60
CA HIS A 100 19.86 -7.28 3.26
C HIS A 100 20.70 -8.21 4.13
N GLY A 101 21.65 -8.94 3.52
CA GLY A 101 22.54 -9.88 4.21
C GLY A 101 23.51 -9.20 5.18
N VAL A 102 23.08 -8.15 5.88
CA VAL A 102 23.76 -7.51 6.97
C VAL A 102 23.22 -8.13 8.25
N PRO A 103 24.04 -8.94 8.96
CA PRO A 103 23.63 -9.44 10.26
C PRO A 103 23.34 -8.23 11.17
N GLY A 104 22.11 -8.11 11.69
CA GLY A 104 21.77 -7.11 12.72
C GLY A 104 20.83 -5.98 12.30
N THR A 105 20.39 -5.89 11.06
CA THR A 105 19.39 -4.86 10.68
C THR A 105 17.98 -5.44 10.88
N THR A 106 17.38 -5.12 12.01
CA THR A 106 15.95 -5.35 12.25
C THR A 106 15.15 -4.19 11.70
N CYS A 107 13.97 -4.44 11.13
CA CYS A 107 13.04 -3.41 10.69
C CYS A 107 12.56 -2.45 11.80
N CYS A 108 13.06 -2.61 13.01
CA CYS A 108 12.71 -1.85 14.21
C CYS A 108 13.88 -1.07 14.82
N GLY A 109 14.90 -0.71 14.03
CA GLY A 109 15.96 0.22 14.48
C GLY A 109 16.67 -0.17 15.78
N GLY A 110 16.94 -1.46 16.00
CA GLY A 110 17.62 -1.95 17.20
C GLY A 110 18.80 -2.84 16.83
N GLU A 111 19.96 -2.52 17.32
CA GLU A 111 21.17 -3.33 17.19
C GLU A 111 21.01 -4.72 17.79
N SER A 112 21.54 -5.71 17.06
CA SER A 112 21.80 -7.10 17.46
C SER A 112 20.63 -8.04 17.75
N GLY A 113 20.58 -9.03 16.91
CA GLY A 113 20.11 -10.41 16.97
C GLY A 113 19.30 -10.87 18.19
N GLY A 114 18.09 -11.32 17.94
CA GLY A 114 17.31 -12.08 18.91
C GLY A 114 15.83 -11.84 18.76
N ILE A 115 15.11 -12.92 18.76
CA ILE A 115 13.68 -13.05 18.96
C ILE A 115 13.20 -12.03 20.02
N GLY A 116 12.29 -11.12 19.62
CA GLY A 116 11.47 -10.25 20.48
C GLY A 116 12.19 -9.58 21.66
N ARG A 117 12.58 -8.32 21.51
CA ARG A 117 12.92 -7.52 22.70
C ARG A 117 11.64 -6.99 23.34
N PHE A 118 11.36 -7.47 24.53
CA PHE A 118 10.50 -6.75 25.46
C PHE A 118 11.20 -5.45 25.86
N ASN A 119 10.51 -4.31 25.74
CA ASN A 119 10.99 -3.11 26.43
C ASN A 119 10.80 -3.29 27.94
N GLU A 120 11.45 -2.46 28.74
CA GLU A 120 11.39 -2.50 30.21
C GLU A 120 9.98 -2.39 30.81
N ARG A 121 8.94 -2.20 29.98
CA ARG A 121 7.52 -2.12 30.34
C ARG A 121 6.70 -3.29 29.82
N GLY A 122 7.31 -4.36 29.30
CA GLY A 122 6.61 -5.56 28.84
C GLY A 122 5.80 -5.37 27.55
N ALA A 123 5.98 -4.27 26.82
CA ALA A 123 5.31 -4.06 25.55
C ALA A 123 5.99 -4.91 24.48
N VAL A 124 5.23 -5.80 23.85
CA VAL A 124 5.66 -6.54 22.67
C VAL A 124 5.93 -5.53 21.56
N SER A 125 7.13 -5.57 20.98
CA SER A 125 7.43 -4.80 19.78
C SER A 125 6.35 -5.09 18.74
N LEU A 126 5.72 -4.03 18.20
CA LEU A 126 4.68 -4.14 17.17
C LEU A 126 5.22 -4.62 15.80
N CYS A 127 6.46 -5.06 15.76
CA CYS A 127 7.14 -5.66 14.61
C CYS A 127 7.13 -7.17 14.74
N ASP A 128 5.98 -7.79 14.70
CA ASP A 128 5.92 -9.23 14.57
C ASP A 128 5.29 -9.63 13.24
N PRO A 129 6.13 -10.07 12.31
CA PRO A 129 5.80 -11.32 11.71
C PRO A 129 6.97 -12.29 11.81
N ILE A 130 6.66 -13.55 12.02
CA ILE A 130 7.55 -14.64 11.65
C ILE A 130 7.81 -14.46 10.15
N VAL A 131 8.95 -13.84 9.83
CA VAL A 131 9.35 -13.63 8.44
C VAL A 131 9.79 -14.99 7.91
N GLU A 132 8.90 -15.66 7.20
CA GLU A 132 9.25 -16.88 6.46
C GLU A 132 10.33 -16.54 5.43
N ARG A 133 11.35 -17.38 5.33
CA ARG A 133 12.48 -17.14 4.42
C ARG A 133 11.97 -17.05 2.99
N GLY A 134 12.16 -15.89 2.35
CA GLY A 134 11.85 -15.68 0.93
C GLY A 134 10.43 -15.18 0.65
N VAL A 135 9.59 -14.96 1.67
CA VAL A 135 8.27 -14.35 1.49
C VAL A 135 8.37 -12.84 1.73
N PRO A 136 7.99 -11.99 0.77
CA PRO A 136 7.90 -10.56 0.97
C PRO A 136 6.97 -10.23 2.15
N THR A 137 7.46 -9.41 3.06
CA THR A 137 6.75 -9.10 4.30
C THR A 137 6.76 -7.60 4.57
N LEU A 138 5.61 -7.06 4.93
CA LEU A 138 5.48 -5.67 5.37
C LEU A 138 5.59 -5.57 6.89
N CYS A 139 6.48 -4.68 7.34
CA CYS A 139 6.59 -4.23 8.72
C CYS A 139 5.76 -2.96 8.94
N HIS A 140 5.51 -2.61 10.20
CA HIS A 140 4.79 -1.39 10.62
C HIS A 140 3.44 -1.16 9.93
N SER A 141 2.85 -2.20 9.39
CA SER A 141 1.66 -2.15 8.53
C SER A 141 0.47 -1.45 9.20
N LYS A 142 0.21 -1.67 10.51
CA LYS A 142 -0.86 -0.98 11.25
C LYS A 142 -0.58 0.51 11.45
N LEU A 143 0.66 0.88 11.71
CA LEU A 143 1.05 2.28 11.85
C LEU A 143 0.94 3.02 10.53
N THR A 144 1.35 2.37 9.44
CA THR A 144 1.25 2.90 8.08
C THR A 144 -0.21 3.08 7.66
N GLU A 145 -1.08 2.10 7.95
CA GLU A 145 -2.53 2.21 7.71
C GLU A 145 -3.11 3.41 8.47
N GLN A 146 -2.79 3.56 9.76
CA GLN A 146 -3.28 4.66 10.57
C GLN A 146 -2.82 6.01 10.04
N ALA A 147 -1.55 6.15 9.72
CA ALA A 147 -0.97 7.36 9.14
C ALA A 147 -1.65 7.74 7.81
N LEU A 148 -1.93 6.75 6.96
CA LEU A 148 -2.67 6.95 5.71
C LEU A 148 -4.09 7.47 5.99
N VAL A 149 -4.83 6.80 6.87
CA VAL A 149 -6.20 7.18 7.22
C VAL A 149 -6.26 8.58 7.80
N ASP A 150 -5.34 8.95 8.68
CA ASP A 150 -5.32 10.28 9.29
C ASP A 150 -4.97 11.36 8.26
N LYS A 151 -4.06 11.08 7.34
CA LYS A 151 -3.78 11.99 6.22
C LYS A 151 -4.99 12.19 5.32
N LEU A 152 -5.70 11.12 4.96
CA LEU A 152 -6.90 11.18 4.13
C LEU A 152 -8.07 11.89 4.83
N LYS A 153 -8.23 11.75 6.15
CA LYS A 153 -9.24 12.49 6.93
C LYS A 153 -9.03 13.98 6.85
N ASN A 154 -7.78 14.42 6.99
CA ASN A 154 -7.46 15.85 6.95
C ASN A 154 -7.84 16.48 5.60
N GLU A 155 -7.61 15.78 4.51
CA GLU A 155 -7.97 16.23 3.15
C GLU A 155 -9.48 16.16 2.90
N THR A 156 -10.14 15.10 3.36
CA THR A 156 -11.61 14.97 3.22
C THR A 156 -12.35 16.10 3.93
N ASN A 157 -11.81 16.60 5.06
CA ASN A 157 -12.36 17.74 5.77
C ASN A 157 -12.26 19.06 4.97
N GLN A 158 -11.41 19.12 3.96
CA GLN A 158 -11.27 20.26 3.04
C GLN A 158 -12.17 20.14 1.80
N HIS A 159 -13.09 19.18 1.76
CA HIS A 159 -14.00 18.89 0.64
C HIS A 159 -13.31 18.50 -0.67
N GLU A 160 -12.07 18.02 -0.62
CA GLU A 160 -11.37 17.54 -1.80
C GLU A 160 -11.77 16.10 -2.14
N GLU A 161 -11.96 15.84 -3.42
CA GLU A 161 -12.14 14.49 -3.91
C GLU A 161 -10.80 13.74 -3.87
N LEU A 162 -10.85 12.49 -3.39
CA LEU A 162 -9.68 11.63 -3.30
C LEU A 162 -9.66 10.64 -4.46
N TYR A 163 -8.51 10.51 -5.10
CA TYR A 163 -8.29 9.55 -6.17
C TYR A 163 -7.00 8.78 -5.96
N ILE A 164 -6.98 7.55 -6.46
CA ILE A 164 -5.77 6.75 -6.60
C ILE A 164 -5.60 6.34 -8.07
N ASN A 165 -4.40 6.58 -8.60
CA ASN A 165 -3.95 6.00 -9.86
C ASN A 165 -3.13 4.75 -9.57
N ILE A 166 -3.54 3.61 -10.12
CA ILE A 166 -2.80 2.36 -10.04
C ILE A 166 -2.17 2.08 -11.40
N THR A 167 -0.86 2.08 -11.45
CA THR A 167 -0.05 1.95 -12.66
C THR A 167 1.13 0.99 -12.42
N ASP A 168 1.90 0.72 -13.44
CA ASP A 168 3.13 -0.05 -13.37
C ASP A 168 4.34 0.76 -13.85
N THR A 169 5.53 0.21 -13.68
CA THR A 169 6.78 0.87 -14.08
C THR A 169 6.85 1.16 -15.57
N ASP A 170 6.16 0.41 -16.41
CA ASP A 170 6.21 0.59 -17.87
C ASP A 170 5.31 1.75 -18.31
N ARG A 171 4.18 1.96 -17.63
CA ARG A 171 3.20 3.02 -17.95
C ARG A 171 3.46 4.34 -17.26
N TYR A 172 4.02 4.30 -16.07
CA TYR A 172 4.19 5.49 -15.23
C TYR A 172 4.93 6.65 -15.90
N PRO A 173 6.03 6.45 -16.66
CA PRO A 173 6.71 7.55 -17.34
C PRO A 173 5.83 8.32 -18.31
N VAL A 174 4.95 7.60 -19.03
CA VAL A 174 4.01 8.21 -20.00
C VAL A 174 2.91 8.98 -19.27
N GLU A 175 2.31 8.39 -18.25
CA GLU A 175 1.27 9.04 -17.43
C GLU A 175 1.82 10.27 -16.72
N ARG A 176 3.04 10.20 -16.21
CA ARG A 176 3.70 11.35 -15.60
C ARG A 176 3.91 12.49 -16.59
N ALA A 177 4.36 12.20 -17.80
CA ALA A 177 4.55 13.20 -18.84
C ALA A 177 3.24 13.90 -19.24
N ILE A 178 2.12 13.14 -19.26
CA ILE A 178 0.78 13.70 -19.51
C ILE A 178 0.38 14.64 -18.36
N LEU A 179 0.56 14.22 -17.11
CA LEU A 179 0.20 15.03 -15.94
C LEU A 179 1.06 16.29 -15.84
N ASP A 180 2.36 16.20 -16.12
CA ASP A 180 3.26 17.34 -16.14
C ASP A 180 2.94 18.32 -17.29
N GLY A 181 2.48 17.80 -18.44
CA GLY A 181 1.97 18.60 -19.56
C GLY A 181 0.67 19.34 -19.23
N MET A 182 -0.24 18.72 -18.48
CA MET A 182 -1.50 19.34 -18.07
C MET A 182 -1.33 20.43 -17.02
N SER A 183 -0.35 20.28 -16.09
CA SER A 183 -0.04 21.34 -15.11
C SER A 183 0.56 22.59 -15.77
N ASN A 184 1.37 22.44 -16.82
CA ASN A 184 1.91 23.56 -17.58
C ASN A 184 0.87 24.34 -18.39
N LEU A 185 -0.28 23.71 -18.71
CA LEU A 185 -1.42 24.38 -19.39
C LEU A 185 -2.30 25.19 -18.42
N ALA A 186 -2.27 24.86 -17.12
CA ALA A 186 -3.02 25.61 -16.12
C ALA A 186 -2.36 26.95 -15.72
N ASP A 187 -1.05 27.06 -15.88
CA ASP A 187 -0.28 28.27 -15.59
C ASP A 187 -0.26 29.30 -16.75
N CYS A 188 -0.92 28.96 -17.88
CA CYS A 188 -1.04 29.84 -19.06
C CYS A 188 -2.39 30.59 -19.15
N LYS A 189 -2.98 30.97 -18.03
CA LYS A 189 -4.20 31.82 -17.98
C LYS A 189 -3.92 33.13 -17.28
#